data_e8f6abf6870874c1a17d56031abdbded
#
_entry.id   e8f6abf6870874c1a17d56031abdbded
#
_cell.length_a   1.000
_cell.length_b   1.000
_cell.length_c   1.000
_cell.angle_alpha   90.00
_cell.angle_beta   90.00
_cell.angle_gamma   90.00
#
_symmetry.space_group_name_H-M   'P 1'
#
loop_
_entity.id
_entity.type
_entity.pdbx_description
1 polymer ?
#
loop_
_entity_poly.entity_id
_entity_poly.type
_entity_poly.pdbx_seq_one_letter_code
_entity_poly.pdbx_strand_id
1 'polypeptide(L)'
;ILAGNICRQNRIPCFVDNKKPVTDNPFVEYIRSALEIIEKSFTYDSMFRYLRSGMSGISREDVDLLDNYCLAVGIRGSKQRHGTWVKKGRGRSAYPLDYLNELREKIMKPLEILEKALKDKDSLVKDYARGLYEFIKASDCYKKINEYADMEDTGAEYEQLYKKVIDFLDKIVELLGTEKIAIAEFNRIVDSGFAEIKVGLIPPSSDCVLIGDIERTRLDDVKVMFFVGVNDGLIPKSNDKAGILSETDRDVLENALSPGARQKAFVQRFYLYMILTKASDRLYITYSSKGDDGKGRLPSYLIRNIRKLYPLIGIYPASQFTSQMSYIKIPKAEIVYSDENY
;
A
#
# COMPACT_ATOMS: atom_id res chain seq x y z
N ILE A 1 5.90 -2.34 -12.08
CA ILE A 1 5.83 -3.79 -11.78
C ILE A 1 6.60 -4.58 -12.85
N LEU A 2 6.28 -4.50 -14.16
CA LEU A 2 6.91 -5.29 -15.21
C LEU A 2 8.44 -5.08 -15.28
N ALA A 3 8.90 -3.84 -15.32
CA ALA A 3 10.32 -3.51 -15.37
C ALA A 3 11.08 -4.08 -14.15
N GLY A 4 10.52 -3.97 -12.94
CA GLY A 4 11.12 -4.55 -11.74
C GLY A 4 11.21 -6.10 -11.79
N ASN A 5 10.19 -6.76 -12.35
CA ASN A 5 10.23 -8.21 -12.54
C ASN A 5 11.31 -8.63 -13.54
N ILE A 6 11.46 -7.90 -14.64
CA ILE A 6 12.51 -8.14 -15.64
C ILE A 6 13.90 -7.95 -15.03
N CYS A 7 14.11 -6.90 -14.24
CA CYS A 7 15.37 -6.68 -13.53
C CYS A 7 15.70 -7.86 -12.61
N ARG A 8 14.74 -8.31 -11.79
CA ARG A 8 14.92 -9.45 -10.88
C ARG A 8 15.26 -10.75 -11.64
N GLN A 9 14.52 -11.04 -12.72
CA GLN A 9 14.79 -12.23 -13.56
C GLN A 9 16.20 -12.23 -14.14
N ASN A 10 16.73 -11.05 -14.45
CA ASN A 10 18.09 -10.89 -14.99
C ASN A 10 19.14 -10.61 -13.91
N ARG A 11 18.80 -10.73 -12.62
CA ARG A 11 19.70 -10.46 -11.48
C ARG A 11 20.30 -9.06 -11.50
N ILE A 12 19.53 -8.08 -11.99
CA ILE A 12 19.93 -6.67 -11.99
C ILE A 12 19.36 -6.07 -10.69
N PRO A 13 20.21 -5.56 -9.79
CA PRO A 13 19.74 -4.87 -8.60
C PRO A 13 18.83 -3.71 -8.99
N CYS A 14 17.60 -3.70 -8.49
CA CYS A 14 16.66 -2.64 -8.81
C CYS A 14 15.79 -2.29 -7.61
N PHE A 15 15.50 -1.02 -7.48
CA PHE A 15 14.52 -0.48 -6.55
C PHE A 15 13.33 0.05 -7.33
N VAL A 16 12.12 -0.40 -6.95
CA VAL A 16 10.87 0.08 -7.52
C VAL A 16 10.19 1.00 -6.52
N ASP A 17 10.22 2.30 -6.79
CA ASP A 17 9.51 3.31 -5.99
C ASP A 17 7.99 3.19 -6.23
N ASN A 18 7.39 2.20 -5.62
CA ASN A 18 5.95 1.97 -5.68
C ASN A 18 5.35 2.07 -4.27
N LYS A 19 4.38 2.97 -4.11
CA LYS A 19 3.59 3.01 -2.89
C LYS A 19 2.59 1.87 -2.91
N LYS A 20 2.77 0.91 -2.02
CA LYS A 20 1.82 -0.17 -1.82
C LYS A 20 0.67 0.30 -0.92
N PRO A 21 -0.59 0.00 -1.26
CA PRO A 21 -1.68 0.15 -0.31
C PRO A 21 -1.43 -0.78 0.88
N VAL A 22 -1.79 -0.35 2.07
CA VAL A 22 -1.55 -1.12 3.29
C VAL A 22 -2.69 -2.10 3.61
N THR A 23 -3.75 -2.09 2.84
CA THR A 23 -4.96 -2.91 3.06
C THR A 23 -4.69 -4.42 3.12
N ASP A 24 -3.68 -4.89 2.39
CA ASP A 24 -3.29 -6.31 2.34
C ASP A 24 -2.18 -6.66 3.36
N ASN A 25 -1.79 -5.69 4.20
CA ASN A 25 -0.74 -5.94 5.18
C ASN A 25 -1.30 -6.71 6.40
N PRO A 26 -0.62 -7.76 6.88
CA PRO A 26 -1.03 -8.55 8.04
C PRO A 26 -1.35 -7.73 9.30
N PHE A 27 -0.60 -6.66 9.57
CA PHE A 27 -0.85 -5.78 10.71
C PHE A 27 -2.16 -5.00 10.58
N VAL A 28 -2.47 -4.50 9.39
CA VAL A 28 -3.73 -3.82 9.09
C VAL A 28 -4.90 -4.79 9.20
N GLU A 29 -4.76 -6.00 8.65
CA GLU A 29 -5.78 -7.04 8.74
C GLU A 29 -6.03 -7.49 10.19
N TYR A 30 -4.97 -7.53 11.01
CA TYR A 30 -5.07 -7.79 12.44
C TYR A 30 -5.95 -6.77 13.16
N ILE A 31 -5.73 -5.48 12.90
CA ILE A 31 -6.53 -4.40 13.48
C ILE A 31 -7.98 -4.46 13.00
N ARG A 32 -8.20 -4.59 11.68
CA ARG A 32 -9.52 -4.65 11.06
C ARG A 32 -10.35 -5.81 11.60
N SER A 33 -9.75 -6.99 11.66
CA SER A 33 -10.41 -8.18 12.19
C SER A 33 -10.70 -8.08 13.68
N ALA A 34 -9.84 -7.44 14.50
CA ALA A 34 -10.09 -7.19 15.91
C ALA A 34 -11.30 -6.27 16.12
N LEU A 35 -11.41 -5.19 15.35
CA LEU A 35 -12.57 -4.29 15.37
C LEU A 35 -13.85 -5.02 14.94
N GLU A 36 -13.77 -5.82 13.88
CA GLU A 36 -14.91 -6.64 13.41
C GLU A 36 -15.35 -7.70 14.44
N ILE A 37 -14.42 -8.29 15.20
CA ILE A 37 -14.74 -9.21 16.29
C ILE A 37 -15.69 -8.55 17.30
N ILE A 38 -15.39 -7.32 17.71
CA ILE A 38 -16.20 -6.60 18.69
C ILE A 38 -17.55 -6.20 18.11
N GLU A 39 -17.57 -5.67 16.88
CA GLU A 39 -18.78 -5.28 16.17
C GLU A 39 -19.73 -6.46 15.96
N LYS A 40 -19.22 -7.58 15.46
CA LYS A 40 -20.01 -8.78 15.12
C LYS A 40 -20.14 -9.79 16.27
N SER A 41 -19.80 -9.41 17.50
CA SER A 41 -19.92 -10.26 18.69
C SER A 41 -19.20 -11.60 18.56
N PHE A 42 -17.93 -11.58 18.16
CA PHE A 42 -17.04 -12.74 18.15
C PHE A 42 -17.49 -13.85 17.21
N THR A 43 -17.85 -13.51 15.97
CA THR A 43 -18.18 -14.51 14.95
C THR A 43 -16.95 -15.41 14.66
N TYR A 44 -17.24 -16.61 14.13
CA TYR A 44 -16.18 -17.53 13.75
C TYR A 44 -15.22 -16.92 12.73
N ASP A 45 -15.78 -16.31 11.67
CA ASP A 45 -14.99 -15.76 10.57
C ASP A 45 -14.07 -14.61 11.03
N SER A 46 -14.59 -13.66 11.81
CA SER A 46 -13.79 -12.55 12.33
C SER A 46 -12.66 -13.04 13.25
N MET A 47 -12.94 -14.01 14.12
CA MET A 47 -11.93 -14.59 15.02
C MET A 47 -10.81 -15.29 14.27
N PHE A 48 -11.12 -16.11 13.26
CA PHE A 48 -10.09 -16.85 12.54
C PHE A 48 -9.36 -15.99 11.50
N ARG A 49 -9.96 -14.93 10.99
CA ARG A 49 -9.21 -13.89 10.24
C ARG A 49 -8.17 -13.22 11.13
N TYR A 50 -8.56 -12.82 12.34
CA TYR A 50 -7.68 -12.24 13.35
C TYR A 50 -6.49 -13.17 13.67
N LEU A 51 -6.77 -14.44 13.98
CA LEU A 51 -5.73 -15.41 14.33
C LEU A 51 -4.80 -15.73 13.14
N ARG A 52 -5.36 -15.86 11.94
CA ARG A 52 -4.61 -16.18 10.71
C ARG A 52 -3.82 -15.01 10.14
N SER A 53 -3.99 -13.79 10.67
CA SER A 53 -3.15 -12.65 10.30
C SER A 53 -1.66 -12.86 10.64
N GLY A 54 -1.35 -13.81 11.56
CA GLY A 54 -0.01 -14.07 12.04
C GLY A 54 0.52 -13.06 13.07
N MET A 55 -0.30 -12.04 13.42
CA MET A 55 0.09 -10.97 14.35
C MET A 55 -0.34 -11.21 15.80
N SER A 56 -1.17 -12.22 16.06
CA SER A 56 -1.70 -12.52 17.40
C SER A 56 -0.69 -13.18 18.35
N GLY A 57 0.52 -13.50 17.89
CA GLY A 57 1.51 -14.24 18.68
C GLY A 57 1.15 -15.71 18.93
N ILE A 58 0.13 -16.24 18.23
CA ILE A 58 -0.26 -17.66 18.26
C ILE A 58 0.38 -18.37 17.06
N SER A 59 0.93 -19.55 17.28
CA SER A 59 1.53 -20.34 16.19
C SER A 59 0.46 -20.83 15.20
N ARG A 60 0.86 -21.14 13.98
CA ARG A 60 -0.07 -21.62 12.95
C ARG A 60 -0.69 -22.97 13.34
N GLU A 61 0.10 -23.83 13.96
CA GLU A 61 -0.33 -25.13 14.49
C GLU A 61 -1.39 -24.97 15.59
N ASP A 62 -1.19 -23.98 16.47
CA ASP A 62 -2.16 -23.67 17.52
C ASP A 62 -3.45 -23.05 16.98
N VAL A 63 -3.36 -22.23 15.94
CA VAL A 63 -4.54 -21.69 15.25
C VAL A 63 -5.34 -22.84 14.62
N ASP A 64 -4.68 -23.81 13.98
CA ASP A 64 -5.34 -24.98 13.39
C ASP A 64 -5.95 -25.88 14.47
N LEU A 65 -5.27 -26.05 15.61
CA LEU A 65 -5.80 -26.78 16.77
C LEU A 65 -7.05 -26.12 17.34
N LEU A 66 -7.01 -24.80 17.52
CA LEU A 66 -8.15 -23.99 17.97
C LEU A 66 -9.33 -24.06 17.00
N ASP A 67 -9.04 -24.02 15.70
CA ASP A 67 -10.05 -24.09 14.65
C ASP A 67 -10.78 -25.44 14.69
N ASN A 68 -10.02 -26.54 14.68
CA ASN A 68 -10.55 -27.88 14.78
C ASN A 68 -11.42 -28.06 16.05
N TYR A 69 -10.94 -27.56 17.20
CA TYR A 69 -11.69 -27.61 18.44
C TYR A 69 -12.98 -26.80 18.37
N CYS A 70 -12.91 -25.55 17.92
CA CYS A 70 -14.06 -24.68 17.79
C CYS A 70 -15.14 -25.24 16.87
N LEU A 71 -14.75 -25.87 15.77
CA LEU A 71 -15.66 -26.56 14.84
C LEU A 71 -16.28 -27.80 15.49
N ALA A 72 -15.48 -28.65 16.13
CA ALA A 72 -15.93 -29.90 16.74
C ALA A 72 -16.93 -29.68 17.89
N VAL A 73 -16.73 -28.63 18.68
CA VAL A 73 -17.53 -28.31 19.86
C VAL A 73 -18.63 -27.29 19.58
N GLY A 74 -18.53 -26.56 18.46
CA GLY A 74 -19.49 -25.52 18.06
C GLY A 74 -19.32 -24.23 18.86
N ILE A 75 -18.08 -23.82 19.15
CA ILE A 75 -17.78 -22.56 19.83
C ILE A 75 -18.14 -21.38 18.92
N ARG A 76 -19.13 -20.59 19.31
CA ARG A 76 -19.61 -19.41 18.56
C ARG A 76 -20.02 -18.27 19.49
N GLY A 77 -19.69 -17.05 19.09
CA GLY A 77 -20.11 -15.83 19.77
C GLY A 77 -19.42 -15.55 21.12
N SER A 78 -19.70 -14.39 21.67
CA SER A 78 -19.01 -13.80 22.81
C SER A 78 -19.06 -14.69 24.05
N LYS A 79 -20.25 -15.16 24.47
CA LYS A 79 -20.39 -15.95 25.70
C LYS A 79 -19.51 -17.19 25.76
N GLN A 80 -19.36 -17.91 24.63
CA GLN A 80 -18.51 -19.10 24.54
C GLN A 80 -17.03 -18.78 24.47
N ARG A 81 -16.67 -17.61 23.96
CA ARG A 81 -15.28 -17.16 23.87
C ARG A 81 -14.74 -16.69 25.23
N HIS A 82 -15.55 -15.99 26.01
CA HIS A 82 -15.15 -15.54 27.35
C HIS A 82 -15.19 -16.66 28.42
N GLY A 83 -16.04 -17.67 28.25
CA GLY A 83 -16.15 -18.77 29.20
C GLY A 83 -15.01 -19.79 29.09
N THR A 84 -14.70 -20.45 30.21
CA THR A 84 -13.78 -21.59 30.23
C THR A 84 -14.33 -22.75 29.42
N TRP A 85 -13.51 -23.33 28.57
CA TRP A 85 -13.91 -24.48 27.76
C TRP A 85 -13.78 -25.79 28.55
N VAL A 86 -14.88 -26.51 28.66
CA VAL A 86 -14.98 -27.75 29.45
C VAL A 86 -15.33 -28.99 28.58
N LYS A 87 -15.79 -28.78 27.34
CA LYS A 87 -16.24 -29.88 26.47
C LYS A 87 -15.03 -30.52 25.78
N LYS A 88 -14.85 -31.82 25.98
CA LYS A 88 -13.73 -32.59 25.43
C LYS A 88 -13.84 -32.93 23.93
N GLY A 89 -14.92 -32.51 23.25
CA GLY A 89 -15.22 -32.92 21.87
C GLY A 89 -15.75 -34.36 21.78
N ARG A 90 -16.21 -34.75 20.59
CA ARG A 90 -16.65 -36.11 20.30
C ARG A 90 -15.58 -36.80 19.45
N GLY A 91 -15.02 -37.93 19.89
CA GLY A 91 -14.04 -38.68 19.11
C GLY A 91 -12.91 -39.31 19.95
N ARG A 92 -12.04 -40.06 19.29
CA ARG A 92 -10.88 -40.76 19.91
C ARG A 92 -9.75 -39.83 20.36
N SER A 93 -9.70 -38.58 19.89
CA SER A 93 -8.67 -37.60 20.26
C SER A 93 -9.24 -36.65 21.30
N ALA A 94 -8.81 -36.79 22.55
CA ALA A 94 -9.11 -35.81 23.59
C ALA A 94 -8.31 -34.52 23.29
N TYR A 95 -9.01 -33.44 23.12
CA TYR A 95 -8.36 -32.12 23.00
C TYR A 95 -7.70 -31.73 24.34
N PRO A 96 -6.49 -31.15 24.32
CA PRO A 96 -5.80 -30.67 25.52
C PRO A 96 -6.48 -29.39 26.06
N LEU A 97 -7.54 -29.56 26.87
CA LEU A 97 -8.40 -28.46 27.30
C LEU A 97 -7.65 -27.38 28.08
N ASP A 98 -6.71 -27.77 28.95
CA ASP A 98 -5.92 -26.82 29.73
C ASP A 98 -5.11 -25.92 28.80
N TYR A 99 -4.41 -26.52 27.84
CA TYR A 99 -3.66 -25.79 26.82
C TYR A 99 -4.55 -24.90 25.94
N LEU A 100 -5.70 -25.40 25.50
CA LEU A 100 -6.65 -24.62 24.72
C LEU A 100 -7.22 -23.44 25.51
N ASN A 101 -7.41 -23.57 26.81
CA ASN A 101 -7.84 -22.46 27.67
C ASN A 101 -6.71 -21.45 27.88
N GLU A 102 -5.46 -21.87 27.97
CA GLU A 102 -4.30 -20.95 28.00
C GLU A 102 -4.22 -20.13 26.70
N LEU A 103 -4.35 -20.78 25.55
CA LEU A 103 -4.40 -20.08 24.25
C LEU A 103 -5.57 -19.13 24.16
N ARG A 104 -6.76 -19.58 24.62
CA ARG A 104 -7.96 -18.73 24.68
C ARG A 104 -7.71 -17.47 25.53
N GLU A 105 -7.14 -17.60 26.71
CA GLU A 105 -6.84 -16.46 27.58
C GLU A 105 -5.84 -15.51 26.96
N LYS A 106 -4.79 -16.04 26.32
CA LYS A 106 -3.80 -15.24 25.60
C LYS A 106 -4.45 -14.41 24.48
N ILE A 107 -5.42 -15.00 23.76
CA ILE A 107 -6.14 -14.33 22.67
C ILE A 107 -7.13 -13.31 23.21
N MET A 108 -7.87 -13.66 24.27
CA MET A 108 -8.95 -12.82 24.77
C MET A 108 -8.46 -11.59 25.54
N LYS A 109 -7.35 -11.68 26.23
CA LYS A 109 -6.79 -10.59 27.06
C LYS A 109 -6.67 -9.24 26.33
N PRO A 110 -6.02 -9.13 25.17
CA PRO A 110 -5.98 -7.88 24.42
C PRO A 110 -7.36 -7.49 23.85
N LEU A 111 -8.17 -8.46 23.40
CA LEU A 111 -9.51 -8.20 22.87
C LEU A 111 -10.47 -7.64 23.92
N GLU A 112 -10.34 -8.03 25.19
CA GLU A 112 -11.14 -7.50 26.29
C GLU A 112 -10.87 -6.01 26.54
N ILE A 113 -9.63 -5.56 26.36
CA ILE A 113 -9.26 -4.14 26.45
C ILE A 113 -10.03 -3.34 25.38
N LEU A 114 -10.01 -3.84 24.14
CA LEU A 114 -10.68 -3.22 23.02
C LEU A 114 -12.20 -3.27 23.19
N GLU A 115 -12.75 -4.42 23.62
CA GLU A 115 -14.18 -4.59 23.83
C GLU A 115 -14.70 -3.62 24.89
N LYS A 116 -13.98 -3.46 26.00
CA LYS A 116 -14.35 -2.54 27.07
C LYS A 116 -14.43 -1.10 26.56
N ALA A 117 -13.45 -0.66 25.76
CA ALA A 117 -13.43 0.69 25.23
C ALA A 117 -14.55 0.93 24.19
N LEU A 118 -14.81 -0.05 23.31
CA LEU A 118 -15.79 0.10 22.24
C LEU A 118 -17.25 -0.10 22.70
N LYS A 119 -17.50 -0.91 23.73
CA LYS A 119 -18.85 -1.22 24.21
C LYS A 119 -19.34 -0.35 25.39
N ASP A 120 -18.52 0.51 25.92
CA ASP A 120 -18.94 1.48 26.92
C ASP A 120 -19.87 2.50 26.26
N LYS A 121 -21.05 2.68 26.91
CA LYS A 121 -22.11 3.54 26.39
C LYS A 121 -21.76 5.02 26.34
N ASP A 122 -20.80 5.45 27.15
CA ASP A 122 -20.39 6.84 27.25
C ASP A 122 -19.10 7.14 26.48
N SER A 123 -18.53 6.12 25.84
CA SER A 123 -17.32 6.26 25.05
C SER A 123 -17.54 7.17 23.83
N LEU A 124 -16.56 8.04 23.63
CA LEU A 124 -16.42 8.90 22.47
C LEU A 124 -15.38 8.31 21.49
N VAL A 125 -15.26 8.87 20.30
CA VAL A 125 -14.25 8.46 19.30
C VAL A 125 -12.84 8.44 19.88
N LYS A 126 -12.47 9.41 20.71
CA LYS A 126 -11.17 9.42 21.40
C LYS A 126 -10.95 8.20 22.30
N ASP A 127 -12.01 7.67 22.92
CA ASP A 127 -11.93 6.50 23.80
C ASP A 127 -11.80 5.22 22.95
N TYR A 128 -12.47 5.17 21.80
CA TYR A 128 -12.29 4.10 20.81
C TYR A 128 -10.86 4.05 20.27
N ALA A 129 -10.31 5.20 19.85
CA ALA A 129 -8.94 5.28 19.35
C ALA A 129 -7.92 4.91 20.44
N ARG A 130 -8.13 5.36 21.69
CA ARG A 130 -7.29 4.97 22.83
C ARG A 130 -7.40 3.46 23.12
N GLY A 131 -8.61 2.90 23.11
CA GLY A 131 -8.81 1.46 23.29
C GLY A 131 -8.10 0.64 22.22
N LEU A 132 -8.14 1.09 20.96
CA LEU A 132 -7.41 0.45 19.87
C LEU A 132 -5.90 0.55 20.05
N TYR A 133 -5.39 1.70 20.48
CA TYR A 133 -3.97 1.86 20.79
C TYR A 133 -3.50 0.94 21.92
N GLU A 134 -4.25 0.87 23.04
CA GLU A 134 -3.94 -0.02 24.16
C GLU A 134 -4.05 -1.51 23.77
N PHE A 135 -4.98 -1.87 22.89
CA PHE A 135 -5.07 -3.20 22.31
C PHE A 135 -3.79 -3.55 21.52
N ILE A 136 -3.35 -2.66 20.62
CA ILE A 136 -2.12 -2.85 19.83
C ILE A 136 -0.91 -3.03 20.77
N LYS A 137 -0.81 -2.22 21.83
CA LYS A 137 0.25 -2.27 22.81
C LYS A 137 0.21 -3.54 23.68
N ALA A 138 -0.98 -4.01 24.05
CA ALA A 138 -1.17 -5.18 24.90
C ALA A 138 -1.01 -6.51 24.13
N SER A 139 -1.07 -6.46 22.80
CA SER A 139 -0.91 -7.62 21.95
C SER A 139 0.56 -7.85 21.57
N ASP A 140 0.91 -9.09 21.23
CA ASP A 140 2.27 -9.46 20.79
C ASP A 140 2.60 -8.94 19.36
N CYS A 141 1.70 -8.16 18.74
CA CYS A 141 1.87 -7.68 17.37
C CYS A 141 3.09 -6.77 17.20
N TYR A 142 3.43 -5.96 18.21
CA TYR A 142 4.64 -5.12 18.17
C TYR A 142 5.91 -5.97 18.13
N LYS A 143 5.94 -7.07 18.88
CA LYS A 143 7.05 -8.03 18.82
C LYS A 143 7.17 -8.66 17.45
N LYS A 144 6.03 -9.03 16.86
CA LYS A 144 5.98 -9.55 15.48
C LYS A 144 6.41 -8.51 14.45
N ILE A 145 6.02 -7.27 14.60
CA ILE A 145 6.49 -6.18 13.74
C ILE A 145 8.02 -6.07 13.78
N ASN A 146 8.62 -6.14 14.97
CA ASN A 146 10.08 -6.10 15.11
C ASN A 146 10.75 -7.34 14.50
N GLU A 147 10.17 -8.54 14.67
CA GLU A 147 10.66 -9.76 13.99
C GLU A 147 10.66 -9.59 12.46
N TYR A 148 9.63 -8.98 11.89
CA TYR A 148 9.57 -8.66 10.46
C TYR A 148 10.51 -7.50 10.08
N ALA A 149 10.75 -6.56 10.99
CA ALA A 149 11.68 -5.45 10.79
C ALA A 149 13.13 -5.92 10.63
N ASP A 150 13.50 -7.00 11.30
CA ASP A 150 14.83 -7.61 11.19
C ASP A 150 15.04 -8.40 9.88
N MET A 151 13.97 -8.61 9.09
CA MET A 151 14.07 -9.23 7.78
C MET A 151 14.44 -8.16 6.73
N GLU A 152 15.53 -8.38 5.99
CA GLU A 152 16.19 -7.41 5.10
C GLU A 152 15.27 -6.65 4.11
N ASP A 153 14.16 -7.25 3.68
CA ASP A 153 13.29 -6.66 2.65
C ASP A 153 12.04 -5.94 3.17
N THR A 154 11.65 -6.12 4.44
CA THR A 154 10.35 -5.67 4.94
C THR A 154 10.41 -4.75 6.15
N GLY A 155 11.54 -4.64 6.82
CA GLY A 155 11.70 -3.94 8.09
C GLY A 155 11.27 -2.49 8.06
N ALA A 156 11.82 -1.73 7.13
CA ALA A 156 11.48 -0.31 6.98
C ALA A 156 10.01 -0.07 6.58
N GLU A 157 9.38 -1.05 5.89
CA GLU A 157 7.97 -1.00 5.51
C GLU A 157 7.06 -1.11 6.76
N TYR A 158 7.35 -2.06 7.66
CA TYR A 158 6.56 -2.28 8.87
C TYR A 158 6.71 -1.14 9.88
N GLU A 159 7.91 -0.59 10.05
CA GLU A 159 8.16 0.54 10.94
C GLU A 159 7.39 1.80 10.46
N GLN A 160 7.46 2.10 9.15
CA GLN A 160 6.69 3.19 8.56
C GLN A 160 5.18 2.96 8.69
N LEU A 161 4.73 1.72 8.50
CA LEU A 161 3.32 1.37 8.61
C LEU A 161 2.82 1.61 10.03
N TYR A 162 3.54 1.10 11.02
CA TYR A 162 3.19 1.30 12.43
C TYR A 162 3.04 2.80 12.76
N LYS A 163 4.03 3.60 12.39
CA LYS A 163 3.98 5.04 12.59
C LYS A 163 2.76 5.68 11.92
N LYS A 164 2.49 5.33 10.67
CA LYS A 164 1.33 5.88 9.94
C LYS A 164 0.00 5.47 10.51
N VAL A 165 -0.11 4.26 11.07
CA VAL A 165 -1.32 3.83 11.79
C VAL A 165 -1.53 4.67 13.04
N ILE A 166 -0.47 4.94 13.82
CA ILE A 166 -0.57 5.80 15.01
C ILE A 166 -0.91 7.25 14.60
N ASP A 167 -0.20 7.83 13.63
CA ASP A 167 -0.49 9.18 13.12
C ASP A 167 -1.95 9.30 12.61
N PHE A 168 -2.50 8.22 12.06
CA PHE A 168 -3.89 8.17 11.61
C PHE A 168 -4.87 8.15 12.80
N LEU A 169 -4.57 7.38 13.87
CA LEU A 169 -5.39 7.39 15.08
C LEU A 169 -5.39 8.77 15.75
N ASP A 170 -4.23 9.44 15.80
CA ASP A 170 -4.13 10.80 16.32
C ASP A 170 -4.99 11.78 15.51
N LYS A 171 -4.99 11.65 14.18
CA LYS A 171 -5.88 12.45 13.31
C LYS A 171 -7.36 12.18 13.55
N ILE A 172 -7.76 10.94 13.76
CA ILE A 172 -9.15 10.62 14.12
C ILE A 172 -9.53 11.32 15.42
N VAL A 173 -8.64 11.29 16.42
CA VAL A 173 -8.89 11.97 17.71
C VAL A 173 -8.96 13.48 17.55
N GLU A 174 -8.08 14.09 16.73
CA GLU A 174 -8.08 15.51 16.46
C GLU A 174 -9.38 15.98 15.80
N LEU A 175 -9.87 15.23 14.81
CA LEU A 175 -11.01 15.63 13.99
C LEU A 175 -12.36 15.24 14.58
N LEU A 176 -12.44 14.08 15.20
CA LEU A 176 -13.70 13.45 15.62
C LEU A 176 -13.73 13.06 17.10
N GLY A 177 -12.68 13.34 17.87
CA GLY A 177 -12.48 12.81 19.21
C GLY A 177 -13.59 13.09 20.22
N THR A 178 -14.37 14.16 20.02
CA THR A 178 -15.50 14.54 20.87
C THR A 178 -16.84 13.98 20.40
N GLU A 179 -16.85 13.37 19.22
CA GLU A 179 -18.06 12.80 18.64
C GLU A 179 -18.42 11.46 19.29
N LYS A 180 -19.74 11.17 19.33
CA LYS A 180 -20.28 9.88 19.75
C LYS A 180 -20.87 9.18 18.54
N ILE A 181 -20.23 8.11 18.11
CA ILE A 181 -20.63 7.35 16.93
C ILE A 181 -20.79 5.86 17.25
N ALA A 182 -21.48 5.13 16.38
CA ALA A 182 -21.61 3.68 16.53
C ALA A 182 -20.30 2.97 16.17
N ILE A 183 -20.04 1.79 16.76
CA ILE A 183 -18.87 0.95 16.47
C ILE A 183 -18.74 0.68 14.96
N ALA A 184 -19.84 0.36 14.29
CA ALA A 184 -19.86 0.10 12.84
C ALA A 184 -19.44 1.33 12.01
N GLU A 185 -19.72 2.53 12.48
CA GLU A 185 -19.29 3.78 11.84
C GLU A 185 -17.81 4.03 12.06
N PHE A 186 -17.34 3.83 13.29
CA PHE A 186 -15.90 3.89 13.58
C PHE A 186 -15.10 2.91 12.75
N ASN A 187 -15.56 1.66 12.59
CA ASN A 187 -14.92 0.66 11.75
C ASN A 187 -14.84 1.11 10.29
N ARG A 188 -15.91 1.71 9.75
CA ARG A 188 -15.91 2.25 8.38
C ARG A 188 -14.92 3.41 8.21
N ILE A 189 -14.79 4.28 9.22
CA ILE A 189 -13.79 5.37 9.20
C ILE A 189 -12.39 4.79 9.19
N VAL A 190 -12.12 3.80 10.04
CA VAL A 190 -10.80 3.12 10.10
C VAL A 190 -10.49 2.41 8.78
N ASP A 191 -11.43 1.68 8.20
CA ASP A 191 -11.27 1.01 6.90
C ASP A 191 -10.98 2.00 5.77
N SER A 192 -11.73 3.09 5.71
CA SER A 192 -11.53 4.14 4.71
C SER A 192 -10.16 4.81 4.86
N GLY A 193 -9.73 5.06 6.10
CA GLY A 193 -8.42 5.62 6.37
C GLY A 193 -7.28 4.68 5.98
N PHE A 194 -7.40 3.40 6.27
CA PHE A 194 -6.40 2.42 5.86
C PHE A 194 -6.30 2.28 4.34
N ALA A 195 -7.41 2.44 3.60
CA ALA A 195 -7.38 2.43 2.14
C ALA A 195 -6.54 3.59 1.54
N GLU A 196 -6.47 4.73 2.25
CA GLU A 196 -5.70 5.89 1.83
C GLU A 196 -4.22 5.86 2.29
N ILE A 197 -3.90 5.06 3.31
CA ILE A 197 -2.52 4.91 3.78
C ILE A 197 -1.71 4.14 2.73
N LYS A 198 -0.57 4.72 2.35
CA LYS A 198 0.39 4.11 1.43
C LYS A 198 1.77 4.15 2.05
N VAL A 199 2.46 3.03 2.02
CA VAL A 199 3.84 2.91 2.50
C VAL A 199 4.77 2.90 1.30
N GLY A 200 5.83 3.72 1.37
CA GLY A 200 6.90 3.77 0.37
C GLY A 200 8.12 3.01 0.88
N LEU A 201 8.72 2.20 0.04
CA LEU A 201 9.99 1.56 0.33
C LEU A 201 11.12 2.59 0.27
N ILE A 202 12.13 2.44 1.12
CA ILE A 202 13.37 3.23 1.06
C ILE A 202 14.38 2.44 0.21
N PRO A 203 15.10 3.07 -0.73
CA PRO A 203 16.12 2.37 -1.50
C PRO A 203 17.17 1.74 -0.59
N PRO A 204 17.44 0.44 -0.70
CA PRO A 204 18.39 -0.24 0.21
C PRO A 204 19.86 0.09 -0.09
N SER A 205 20.18 0.53 -1.30
CA SER A 205 21.55 0.87 -1.70
C SER A 205 21.58 1.91 -2.81
N SER A 206 22.74 2.60 -2.98
CA SER A 206 22.99 3.53 -4.08
C SER A 206 23.34 2.84 -5.40
N ASP A 207 23.66 1.55 -5.38
CA ASP A 207 24.09 0.80 -6.58
C ASP A 207 22.98 -0.11 -7.10
N CYS A 208 21.88 0.51 -7.53
CA CYS A 208 20.75 -0.20 -8.12
C CYS A 208 20.03 0.66 -9.17
N VAL A 209 19.33 -0.02 -10.08
CA VAL A 209 18.44 0.67 -11.03
C VAL A 209 17.21 1.18 -10.29
N LEU A 210 17.02 2.50 -10.30
CA LEU A 210 15.86 3.13 -9.71
C LEU A 210 14.71 3.19 -10.73
N ILE A 211 13.59 2.55 -10.41
CA ILE A 211 12.37 2.54 -11.22
C ILE A 211 11.31 3.34 -10.46
N GLY A 212 10.92 4.48 -10.96
CA GLY A 212 10.04 5.37 -10.24
C GLY A 212 9.04 6.16 -11.07
N ASP A 213 8.29 7.00 -10.40
CA ASP A 213 7.26 7.86 -10.97
C ASP A 213 7.76 9.32 -11.02
N ILE A 214 7.43 10.02 -12.11
CA ILE A 214 7.85 11.41 -12.38
C ILE A 214 7.49 12.39 -11.25
N GLU A 215 6.37 12.16 -10.56
CA GLU A 215 5.86 13.09 -9.55
C GLU A 215 6.46 12.84 -8.16
N ARG A 216 7.03 11.64 -7.91
CA ARG A 216 7.40 11.21 -6.56
C ARG A 216 8.87 10.91 -6.38
N THR A 217 9.47 10.28 -7.40
CA THR A 217 10.84 9.77 -7.28
C THR A 217 11.83 10.92 -7.34
N ARG A 218 12.53 11.15 -6.25
CA ARG A 218 13.64 12.09 -6.22
C ARG A 218 14.87 11.41 -6.80
N LEU A 219 15.36 11.95 -7.89
CA LEU A 219 16.58 11.49 -8.54
C LEU A 219 17.71 12.41 -8.10
N ASP A 220 18.76 11.80 -7.58
CA ASP A 220 20.06 12.47 -7.42
C ASP A 220 20.84 12.41 -8.74
N ASP A 221 22.14 12.47 -8.71
CA ASP A 221 22.99 12.47 -9.92
C ASP A 221 22.86 11.16 -10.71
N VAL A 222 22.08 11.20 -11.78
CA VAL A 222 21.79 10.04 -12.63
C VAL A 222 22.59 10.16 -13.92
N LYS A 223 23.46 9.17 -14.20
CA LYS A 223 24.23 9.14 -15.46
C LYS A 223 23.35 8.82 -16.66
N VAL A 224 22.52 7.79 -16.54
CA VAL A 224 21.67 7.30 -17.64
C VAL A 224 20.23 7.22 -17.16
N MET A 225 19.32 7.83 -17.92
CA MET A 225 17.89 7.83 -17.60
C MET A 225 17.06 7.30 -18.76
N PHE A 226 16.10 6.46 -18.43
CA PHE A 226 15.07 5.96 -19.36
C PHE A 226 13.72 6.59 -18.99
N PHE A 227 13.27 7.56 -19.76
CA PHE A 227 11.98 8.20 -19.61
C PHE A 227 10.96 7.47 -20.49
N VAL A 228 10.17 6.59 -19.89
CA VAL A 228 9.31 5.65 -20.61
C VAL A 228 7.85 6.09 -20.64
N GLY A 229 7.13 5.72 -21.70
CA GLY A 229 5.68 5.97 -21.82
C GLY A 229 5.32 7.42 -22.10
N VAL A 230 6.15 8.14 -22.89
CA VAL A 230 5.95 9.56 -23.21
C VAL A 230 4.90 9.71 -24.32
N ASN A 231 3.65 9.32 -23.99
CA ASN A 231 2.50 9.39 -24.89
C ASN A 231 1.61 10.57 -24.57
N ASP A 232 0.84 10.99 -25.57
CA ASP A 232 -0.17 12.03 -25.45
C ASP A 232 -1.24 11.65 -24.43
N GLY A 233 -1.67 12.61 -23.61
CA GLY A 233 -2.61 12.39 -22.50
C GLY A 233 -2.04 11.69 -21.27
N LEU A 234 -0.87 11.04 -21.37
CA LEU A 234 -0.17 10.42 -20.25
C LEU A 234 0.94 11.33 -19.70
N ILE A 235 1.73 11.93 -20.58
CA ILE A 235 2.83 12.85 -20.22
C ILE A 235 2.84 14.04 -21.18
N PRO A 236 2.51 15.25 -20.69
CA PRO A 236 1.88 15.52 -19.38
C PRO A 236 0.48 14.93 -19.26
N LYS A 237 0.05 14.64 -18.04
CA LYS A 237 -1.31 14.12 -17.79
C LYS A 237 -2.35 15.16 -18.23
N SER A 238 -3.34 14.74 -19.01
CA SER A 238 -4.49 15.58 -19.29
C SER A 238 -5.37 15.73 -18.04
N ASN A 239 -5.79 16.95 -17.74
CA ASN A 239 -6.65 17.25 -16.59
C ASN A 239 -8.14 17.14 -16.91
N ASP A 240 -8.53 16.20 -17.78
CA ASP A 240 -9.88 16.11 -18.35
C ASP A 240 -11.00 15.63 -17.39
N LYS A 241 -10.75 15.59 -16.11
CA LYS A 241 -11.84 15.36 -15.14
C LYS A 241 -12.44 16.71 -14.73
N ALA A 242 -13.44 17.16 -15.49
CA ALA A 242 -14.34 18.20 -15.01
C ALA A 242 -15.01 17.71 -13.72
N GLY A 243 -14.61 18.32 -12.59
CA GLY A 243 -15.30 18.12 -11.32
C GLY A 243 -16.63 18.90 -11.32
N ILE A 244 -17.44 18.72 -10.28
CA ILE A 244 -18.69 19.45 -10.05
C ILE A 244 -18.42 20.96 -9.92
N LEU A 245 -17.22 21.34 -9.42
CA LEU A 245 -16.81 22.72 -9.23
C LEU A 245 -16.02 23.22 -10.45
N SER A 246 -16.39 24.40 -10.95
CA SER A 246 -15.63 25.08 -12.00
C SER A 246 -14.28 25.60 -11.47
N GLU A 247 -13.35 25.97 -12.36
CA GLU A 247 -12.06 26.57 -11.94
C GLU A 247 -12.27 27.91 -11.22
N THR A 248 -13.28 28.68 -11.61
CA THR A 248 -13.66 29.94 -10.92
C THR A 248 -14.18 29.70 -9.51
N ASP A 249 -14.95 28.63 -9.28
CA ASP A 249 -15.39 28.27 -7.94
C ASP A 249 -14.22 27.81 -7.05
N ARG A 250 -13.22 27.16 -7.65
CA ARG A 250 -11.99 26.76 -6.97
C ARG A 250 -11.10 27.94 -6.56
N ASP A 251 -11.01 28.95 -7.42
CA ASP A 251 -10.25 30.17 -7.12
C ASP A 251 -10.85 30.94 -5.93
N VAL A 252 -12.16 30.89 -5.74
CA VAL A 252 -12.85 31.50 -4.57
C VAL A 252 -12.59 30.68 -3.29
N LEU A 253 -12.34 29.38 -3.41
CA LEU A 253 -12.13 28.45 -2.29
C LEU A 253 -10.64 28.12 -2.06
N GLU A 254 -9.74 29.00 -2.45
CA GLU A 254 -8.29 28.84 -2.60
C GLU A 254 -7.55 28.00 -1.54
N ASN A 255 -8.00 27.96 -0.30
CA ASN A 255 -7.29 27.29 0.79
C ASN A 255 -7.93 25.96 1.26
N ALA A 256 -9.10 25.61 0.74
CA ALA A 256 -9.85 24.42 1.18
C ALA A 256 -9.83 23.25 0.20
N LEU A 257 -9.37 23.47 -1.05
CA LEU A 257 -9.44 22.49 -2.12
C LEU A 257 -8.07 22.13 -2.71
N SER A 258 -8.03 20.95 -3.35
CA SER A 258 -6.86 20.52 -4.15
C SER A 258 -6.46 21.58 -5.18
N PRO A 259 -5.17 21.68 -5.55
CA PRO A 259 -4.67 22.63 -6.54
C PRO A 259 -5.47 22.63 -7.84
N GLY A 260 -5.78 23.81 -8.36
CA GLY A 260 -6.48 23.99 -9.64
C GLY A 260 -5.68 23.51 -10.86
N ALA A 261 -6.32 23.46 -12.04
CA ALA A 261 -5.69 22.94 -13.27
C ALA A 261 -4.43 23.74 -13.66
N ARG A 262 -4.42 25.05 -13.47
CA ARG A 262 -3.27 25.93 -13.76
C ARG A 262 -2.06 25.58 -12.87
N GLN A 263 -2.29 25.38 -11.57
CA GLN A 263 -1.23 25.03 -10.63
C GLN A 263 -0.72 23.60 -10.89
N LYS A 264 -1.60 22.66 -11.19
CA LYS A 264 -1.23 21.27 -11.59
C LYS A 264 -0.38 21.28 -12.87
N ALA A 265 -0.75 22.07 -13.86
CA ALA A 265 0.02 22.21 -15.10
C ALA A 265 1.41 22.79 -14.85
N PHE A 266 1.54 23.78 -13.94
CA PHE A 266 2.82 24.32 -13.55
C PHE A 266 3.71 23.28 -12.87
N VAL A 267 3.16 22.54 -11.91
CA VAL A 267 3.86 21.46 -11.21
C VAL A 267 4.32 20.37 -12.19
N GLN A 268 3.47 19.96 -13.14
CA GLN A 268 3.85 18.99 -14.17
C GLN A 268 5.01 19.50 -15.06
N ARG A 269 4.98 20.77 -15.47
CA ARG A 269 6.10 21.38 -16.22
C ARG A 269 7.40 21.36 -15.42
N PHE A 270 7.31 21.64 -14.12
CA PHE A 270 8.46 21.58 -13.23
C PHE A 270 9.04 20.17 -13.14
N TYR A 271 8.20 19.13 -12.99
CA TYR A 271 8.65 17.75 -12.99
C TYR A 271 9.29 17.32 -14.32
N LEU A 272 8.69 17.73 -15.43
CA LEU A 272 9.28 17.49 -16.76
C LEU A 272 10.65 18.14 -16.89
N TYR A 273 10.79 19.40 -16.45
CA TYR A 273 12.09 20.08 -16.43
C TYR A 273 13.11 19.29 -15.60
N MET A 274 12.72 18.90 -14.40
CA MET A 274 13.58 18.11 -13.50
C MET A 274 14.07 16.81 -14.16
N ILE A 275 13.19 16.07 -14.82
CA ILE A 275 13.55 14.82 -15.49
C ILE A 275 14.46 15.05 -16.69
N LEU A 276 14.09 15.99 -17.54
CA LEU A 276 14.86 16.25 -18.77
C LEU A 276 16.27 16.79 -18.49
N THR A 277 16.51 17.36 -17.30
CA THR A 277 17.82 17.94 -16.92
C THR A 277 18.64 17.08 -15.96
N LYS A 278 18.11 15.95 -15.47
CA LYS A 278 18.80 15.13 -14.45
C LYS A 278 19.86 14.18 -15.00
N ALA A 279 19.70 13.69 -16.24
CA ALA A 279 20.67 12.78 -16.81
C ALA A 279 21.95 13.53 -17.21
N SER A 280 23.11 13.12 -16.65
CA SER A 280 24.40 13.74 -16.98
C SER A 280 25.00 13.24 -18.29
N ASP A 281 24.79 11.95 -18.63
CA ASP A 281 25.38 11.32 -19.81
C ASP A 281 24.37 11.05 -20.91
N ARG A 282 23.27 10.36 -20.61
CA ARG A 282 22.31 9.88 -21.60
C ARG A 282 20.88 9.92 -21.10
N LEU A 283 20.00 10.40 -21.96
CA LEU A 283 18.56 10.38 -21.78
C LEU A 283 17.91 9.60 -22.92
N TYR A 284 17.21 8.50 -22.59
CA TYR A 284 16.40 7.74 -23.52
C TYR A 284 14.92 8.07 -23.27
N ILE A 285 14.23 8.48 -24.34
CA ILE A 285 12.79 8.78 -24.27
C ILE A 285 12.05 7.79 -25.13
N THR A 286 11.08 7.09 -24.56
CA THR A 286 10.30 6.10 -25.29
C THR A 286 8.80 6.39 -25.25
N TYR A 287 8.09 6.00 -26.30
CA TYR A 287 6.64 6.01 -26.36
C TYR A 287 6.12 4.77 -27.08
N SER A 288 4.87 4.39 -26.84
CA SER A 288 4.25 3.26 -27.51
C SER A 288 3.25 3.75 -28.57
N SER A 289 3.17 3.07 -29.70
CA SER A 289 2.19 3.34 -30.76
C SER A 289 0.85 2.67 -30.48
N LYS A 290 0.81 1.63 -29.62
CA LYS A 290 -0.42 0.90 -29.24
C LYS A 290 -0.53 0.79 -27.71
N GLY A 291 -1.76 0.84 -27.23
CA GLY A 291 -2.10 0.53 -25.85
C GLY A 291 -2.30 -0.96 -25.61
N ASP A 292 -2.45 -1.34 -24.34
CA ASP A 292 -2.77 -2.72 -23.94
C ASP A 292 -4.13 -3.18 -24.48
N ASP A 293 -5.02 -2.24 -24.80
CA ASP A 293 -6.32 -2.43 -25.45
C ASP A 293 -6.23 -2.53 -26.99
N GLY A 294 -5.02 -2.52 -27.57
CA GLY A 294 -4.77 -2.56 -29.00
C GLY A 294 -5.06 -1.26 -29.74
N LYS A 295 -5.54 -0.21 -29.07
CA LYS A 295 -5.80 1.09 -29.69
C LYS A 295 -4.51 1.85 -29.96
N GLY A 296 -4.47 2.59 -31.07
CA GLY A 296 -3.36 3.47 -31.39
C GLY A 296 -3.14 4.55 -30.33
N ARG A 297 -1.89 4.80 -29.98
CA ARG A 297 -1.46 5.89 -29.11
C ARG A 297 -0.57 6.85 -29.85
N LEU A 298 -0.75 8.14 -29.62
CA LEU A 298 0.08 9.19 -30.21
C LEU A 298 1.24 9.51 -29.27
N PRO A 299 2.42 9.88 -29.83
CA PRO A 299 3.51 10.41 -29.03
C PRO A 299 3.14 11.76 -28.43
N SER A 300 3.65 12.04 -27.24
CA SER A 300 3.50 13.35 -26.61
C SER A 300 4.05 14.49 -27.47
N TYR A 301 3.42 15.66 -27.37
CA TYR A 301 3.96 16.86 -28.02
C TYR A 301 5.40 17.17 -27.61
N LEU A 302 5.86 16.67 -26.47
CA LEU A 302 7.26 16.80 -26.00
C LEU A 302 8.25 16.25 -27.00
N ILE A 303 7.96 15.09 -27.58
CA ILE A 303 8.81 14.45 -28.60
C ILE A 303 9.00 15.41 -29.78
N ARG A 304 7.92 16.02 -30.25
CA ARG A 304 7.99 16.99 -31.35
C ARG A 304 8.80 18.23 -30.97
N ASN A 305 8.66 18.73 -29.75
CA ASN A 305 9.38 19.90 -29.27
C ASN A 305 10.88 19.59 -29.13
N ILE A 306 11.24 18.43 -28.59
CA ILE A 306 12.64 18.00 -28.49
C ILE A 306 13.28 17.88 -29.86
N ARG A 307 12.59 17.31 -30.85
CA ARG A 307 13.09 17.23 -32.22
C ARG A 307 13.27 18.59 -32.90
N LYS A 308 12.45 19.57 -32.55
CA LYS A 308 12.68 20.96 -33.03
C LYS A 308 13.95 21.57 -32.46
N LEU A 309 14.25 21.28 -31.18
CA LEU A 309 15.47 21.79 -30.54
C LEU A 309 16.72 21.02 -30.97
N TYR A 310 16.57 19.73 -31.26
CA TYR A 310 17.66 18.83 -31.62
C TYR A 310 17.31 18.06 -32.91
N PRO A 311 17.42 18.70 -34.09
CA PRO A 311 16.99 18.10 -35.37
C PRO A 311 17.71 16.80 -35.78
N LEU A 312 18.87 16.56 -35.21
CA LEU A 312 19.71 15.38 -35.50
C LEU A 312 19.34 14.14 -34.66
N ILE A 313 18.39 14.26 -33.74
CA ILE A 313 17.94 13.11 -32.97
C ILE A 313 17.09 12.19 -33.85
N GLY A 314 17.56 10.93 -34.00
CA GLY A 314 16.83 9.86 -34.67
C GLY A 314 15.74 9.25 -33.80
N ILE A 315 14.70 8.71 -34.46
CA ILE A 315 13.67 7.87 -33.83
C ILE A 315 13.87 6.44 -34.36
N TYR A 316 13.98 5.50 -33.44
CA TYR A 316 14.30 4.11 -33.77
C TYR A 316 13.20 3.19 -33.22
N PRO A 317 12.73 2.20 -34.01
CA PRO A 317 11.76 1.21 -33.52
C PRO A 317 12.42 0.28 -32.51
N ALA A 318 11.67 -0.12 -31.48
CA ALA A 318 12.16 -1.04 -30.44
C ALA A 318 12.59 -2.39 -31.03
N SER A 319 12.02 -2.81 -32.17
CA SER A 319 12.40 -4.04 -32.90
C SER A 319 13.89 -4.07 -33.30
N GLN A 320 14.51 -2.92 -33.54
CA GLN A 320 15.96 -2.85 -33.79
C GLN A 320 16.82 -3.28 -32.60
N PHE A 321 16.25 -3.18 -31.38
CA PHE A 321 16.94 -3.56 -30.15
C PHE A 321 16.62 -5.00 -29.73
N THR A 322 15.44 -5.52 -30.06
CA THR A 322 15.02 -6.88 -29.69
C THR A 322 15.71 -7.98 -30.51
N SER A 323 16.10 -7.70 -31.75
CA SER A 323 16.85 -8.63 -32.59
C SER A 323 18.30 -8.83 -32.16
N GLN A 324 18.83 -7.98 -31.30
CA GLN A 324 20.19 -8.01 -30.76
C GLN A 324 20.25 -8.39 -29.27
N MET A 325 19.19 -8.92 -28.71
CA MET A 325 19.06 -9.20 -27.26
C MET A 325 20.01 -10.28 -26.71
N SER A 326 20.92 -10.84 -27.50
CA SER A 326 22.02 -11.63 -26.96
C SER A 326 23.18 -10.77 -26.38
N TYR A 327 23.23 -9.45 -26.68
CA TYR A 327 24.24 -8.52 -26.15
C TYR A 327 23.69 -7.09 -26.15
N ILE A 328 23.35 -6.54 -24.99
CA ILE A 328 22.90 -5.16 -24.84
C ILE A 328 24.06 -4.20 -25.02
N LYS A 329 24.33 -3.74 -26.24
CA LYS A 329 25.02 -2.48 -26.49
C LYS A 329 23.96 -1.41 -26.69
N ILE A 330 23.77 -0.54 -25.68
CA ILE A 330 22.87 0.60 -25.78
C ILE A 330 23.55 1.69 -26.59
N PRO A 331 23.01 2.08 -27.77
CA PRO A 331 23.58 3.17 -28.58
C PRO A 331 23.43 4.53 -27.89
N LYS A 332 24.25 5.51 -28.28
CA LYS A 332 24.24 6.86 -27.68
C LYS A 332 23.00 7.66 -28.08
N ALA A 333 22.30 8.23 -27.11
CA ALA A 333 21.25 9.26 -27.21
C ALA A 333 20.23 9.08 -28.35
N GLU A 334 19.14 8.31 -28.11
CA GLU A 334 18.13 7.99 -29.12
C GLU A 334 16.73 7.97 -28.52
N ILE A 335 15.73 8.38 -29.30
CA ILE A 335 14.31 8.22 -28.98
C ILE A 335 13.84 6.90 -29.59
N VAL A 336 13.39 5.97 -28.75
CA VAL A 336 12.95 4.64 -29.17
C VAL A 336 11.42 4.53 -29.06
N TYR A 337 10.77 3.95 -30.04
CA TYR A 337 9.33 3.64 -30.03
C TYR A 337 9.08 2.17 -30.40
N SER A 338 7.89 1.66 -30.09
CA SER A 338 7.60 0.22 -30.15
C SER A 338 7.03 -0.31 -31.46
N ASP A 339 6.79 0.53 -32.51
CA ASP A 339 6.25 0.09 -33.81
C ASP A 339 6.77 0.82 -35.04
N GLU A 340 6.83 0.07 -36.15
CA GLU A 340 7.39 0.50 -37.43
C GLU A 340 6.45 1.35 -38.31
N ASN A 341 5.21 1.57 -37.90
CA ASN A 341 4.21 2.21 -38.77
C ASN A 341 4.04 3.71 -38.40
N TYR A 342 5.01 4.52 -38.85
CA TYR A 342 4.81 5.95 -39.15
C TYR A 342 5.71 6.40 -40.29
#